data_d99a4efb21ee52031ca875cc894b82f7
#
_entry.id   d99a4efb21ee52031ca875cc894b82f7
#
_cell.length_a   1.000
_cell.length_b   1.000
_cell.length_c   1.000
_cell.angle_alpha   90.00
_cell.angle_beta   90.00
_cell.angle_gamma   90.00
#
_symmetry.space_group_name_H-M   'P 1'
#
loop_
_entity.id
_entity.type
_entity.pdbx_description
1 polymer ?
#
loop_
_entity_poly.entity_id
_entity_poly.type
_entity_poly.pdbx_seq_one_letter_code
_entity_poly.pdbx_strand_id
1 'polypeptide(L)'
;MRMKKGFIISSLIAAAGTAGVLTAKDKIKKTMADDTKKRELIDKGNDLVQKIVGHFSDKVPDDTIPYLNRYDSDNFLEGSGYFLTEPDKKAKWKLGFAKHSIIPDSVNGDLYVGGYLAYPPNKVTGIINDQLIRAVAIDDNSGRGINVFAVIDCIGISNTDIKHIRSLLKKEIEEYNIVSMNISATHCHSGIDTQGMWGSITQAIKVNKKALNEGKPEDTVSGRNKEFMEYLFLTAADTIREAINNMTVGKLEFRLLDATDFVRDKRPPYVVDDKLTVMRFTPATKGKSTLAVFLAAHPTCYGDKQREVSADYPYYLCDELENGGYNSMFFQGAEAAVATERGSKNVPEGLSRHKGIEAYGRVIGKYVLDGIKSDMTLIEPMLNVSLVEAFVPSDNKILELAAKMRLVNNATTKVTMDDERDSKNYDLYFGTEVGYVEFGKTLRFALIPGELCPELLVGGEYNKDDAYWGKDWKYPSMRQKVDGHLTVIGLCNDAIGYIVPDNDFGSMFAKDHYEEAVSAGGRTASNIVGAFFRAVDNGNKSRITGSQIISENK
;
A
#
# COMPACT_ATOMS: atom_id res chain seq x y z
N MET A 1 14.63 15.56 -8.40
CA MET A 1 14.13 16.77 -7.70
C MET A 1 14.65 16.70 -6.26
N ARG A 2 15.52 17.62 -5.82
CA ARG A 2 16.02 17.60 -4.44
C ARG A 2 14.91 18.06 -3.50
N MET A 3 14.17 17.15 -2.90
CA MET A 3 13.36 17.48 -1.73
C MET A 3 14.29 18.11 -0.67
N LYS A 4 13.88 19.22 -0.09
CA LYS A 4 14.62 19.81 1.03
C LYS A 4 14.41 18.90 2.25
N LYS A 5 15.28 17.88 2.38
CA LYS A 5 15.31 16.88 3.48
C LYS A 5 15.18 17.51 4.90
N GLY A 6 15.45 18.81 5.03
CA GLY A 6 15.30 19.53 6.28
C GLY A 6 13.88 19.89 6.67
N PHE A 7 12.90 19.74 5.78
CA PHE A 7 11.54 20.25 6.03
C PHE A 7 10.61 19.20 6.67
N ILE A 8 10.70 17.93 6.27
CA ILE A 8 9.94 16.83 6.88
C ILE A 8 10.30 16.71 8.37
N ILE A 9 11.61 16.77 8.65
CA ILE A 9 12.16 16.71 10.01
C ILE A 9 11.82 17.97 10.78
N SER A 10 11.87 19.16 10.16
CA SER A 10 11.55 20.43 10.84
C SER A 10 10.11 20.53 11.28
N SER A 11 9.14 19.96 10.54
CA SER A 11 7.72 20.01 10.91
C SER A 11 7.39 19.06 12.06
N LEU A 12 7.97 17.88 12.09
CA LEU A 12 7.84 16.90 13.18
C LEU A 12 8.70 17.27 14.39
N ILE A 13 9.88 17.91 14.18
CA ILE A 13 10.83 18.33 15.21
C ILE A 13 10.50 19.74 15.74
N ALA A 14 9.84 20.61 14.97
CA ALA A 14 9.27 21.86 15.51
C ALA A 14 8.25 21.57 16.62
N ALA A 15 7.62 20.40 16.57
CA ALA A 15 6.79 19.88 17.66
C ALA A 15 7.61 19.34 18.86
N ALA A 16 8.86 18.93 18.63
CA ALA A 16 9.70 18.27 19.63
C ALA A 16 10.86 19.13 20.20
N GLY A 17 11.03 20.37 19.72
CA GLY A 17 12.06 21.29 20.24
C GLY A 17 13.22 21.56 19.29
N THR A 18 13.23 22.76 18.71
CA THR A 18 14.04 23.20 17.57
C THR A 18 15.54 23.39 17.81
N ALA A 19 16.03 23.42 19.05
CA ALA A 19 17.40 23.85 19.34
C ALA A 19 18.49 22.80 19.06
N GLY A 20 18.18 21.49 19.17
CA GLY A 20 19.18 20.42 19.03
C GLY A 20 19.54 20.06 17.59
N VAL A 21 18.59 20.23 16.67
CA VAL A 21 18.73 19.78 15.26
C VAL A 21 19.48 20.78 14.39
N LEU A 22 19.34 22.07 14.69
CA LEU A 22 20.05 23.13 13.94
C LEU A 22 21.56 23.09 14.19
N THR A 23 21.99 22.75 15.43
CA THR A 23 23.41 22.60 15.77
C THR A 23 24.08 21.36 15.16
N ALA A 24 23.34 20.28 14.96
CA ALA A 24 23.84 19.08 14.28
C ALA A 24 24.09 19.32 12.77
N LYS A 25 23.19 20.06 12.10
CA LYS A 25 23.28 20.35 10.66
C LYS A 25 24.51 21.16 10.26
N ASP A 26 24.92 22.11 11.10
CA ASP A 26 26.11 22.95 10.83
C ASP A 26 27.42 22.23 11.10
N LYS A 27 27.46 21.30 12.07
CA LYS A 27 28.62 20.42 12.32
C LYS A 27 28.82 19.43 11.17
N ILE A 28 27.76 18.86 10.61
CA ILE A 28 27.80 17.91 9.48
C ILE A 28 28.41 18.55 8.24
N LYS A 29 28.13 19.82 7.96
CA LYS A 29 28.66 20.52 6.79
C LYS A 29 30.18 20.71 6.80
N LYS A 30 30.83 20.71 7.95
CA LYS A 30 32.28 21.00 8.09
C LYS A 30 33.22 19.78 7.99
N THR A 31 32.69 18.55 8.06
CA THR A 31 33.52 17.32 8.16
C THR A 31 33.58 16.50 6.88
N MET A 32 33.32 17.06 5.71
CA MET A 32 32.93 16.37 4.48
C MET A 32 34.07 15.84 3.56
N ALA A 33 35.20 15.43 4.08
CA ALA A 33 36.31 14.91 3.23
C ALA A 33 36.52 13.38 3.29
N ASP A 34 35.91 12.66 4.24
CA ASP A 34 36.08 11.22 4.43
C ASP A 34 34.70 10.55 4.49
N ASP A 35 34.41 9.69 3.53
CA ASP A 35 33.08 9.08 3.37
C ASP A 35 32.70 8.19 4.58
N THR A 36 33.66 7.50 5.22
CA THR A 36 33.40 6.67 6.39
C THR A 36 33.03 7.53 7.61
N LYS A 37 33.79 8.59 7.85
CA LYS A 37 33.51 9.53 8.97
C LYS A 37 32.21 10.29 8.74
N LYS A 38 31.91 10.59 7.48
CA LYS A 38 30.65 11.21 7.09
C LYS A 38 29.46 10.31 7.39
N ARG A 39 29.55 9.01 7.08
CA ARG A 39 28.54 8.01 7.39
C ARG A 39 28.33 7.88 8.91
N GLU A 40 29.39 7.68 9.68
CA GLU A 40 29.31 7.63 11.16
C GLU A 40 28.64 8.88 11.76
N LEU A 41 28.91 10.06 11.21
CA LEU A 41 28.30 11.30 11.69
C LEU A 41 26.81 11.38 11.35
N ILE A 42 26.43 10.90 10.18
CA ILE A 42 25.03 10.80 9.72
C ILE A 42 24.26 9.83 10.63
N ASP A 43 24.83 8.66 10.93
CA ASP A 43 24.22 7.65 11.78
C ASP A 43 24.07 8.15 13.22
N LYS A 44 25.11 8.78 13.79
CA LYS A 44 25.02 9.45 15.10
C LYS A 44 23.97 10.55 15.14
N GLY A 45 23.80 11.30 14.04
CA GLY A 45 22.74 12.29 13.90
C GLY A 45 21.36 11.69 13.91
N ASN A 46 21.16 10.57 13.20
CA ASN A 46 19.92 9.81 13.20
C ASN A 46 19.59 9.27 14.60
N ASP A 47 20.56 8.62 15.25
CA ASP A 47 20.40 8.08 16.61
C ASP A 47 20.03 9.17 17.62
N LEU A 48 20.63 10.35 17.50
CA LEU A 48 20.27 11.48 18.35
C LEU A 48 18.83 11.93 18.15
N VAL A 49 18.37 12.01 16.89
CA VAL A 49 16.98 12.37 16.59
C VAL A 49 16.02 11.31 17.14
N GLN A 50 16.30 10.02 16.92
CA GLN A 50 15.50 8.92 17.45
C GLN A 50 15.42 8.94 18.98
N LYS A 51 16.55 9.21 19.68
CA LYS A 51 16.59 9.35 21.15
C LYS A 51 15.77 10.56 21.65
N ILE A 52 15.90 11.71 20.98
CA ILE A 52 15.12 12.91 21.36
C ILE A 52 13.63 12.65 21.18
N VAL A 53 13.23 12.12 20.03
CA VAL A 53 11.82 11.82 19.74
C VAL A 53 11.30 10.72 20.67
N GLY A 54 12.09 9.68 20.94
CA GLY A 54 11.76 8.62 21.91
C GLY A 54 11.47 9.18 23.29
N HIS A 55 12.31 10.11 23.79
CA HIS A 55 12.05 10.77 25.07
C HIS A 55 10.72 11.54 25.13
N PHE A 56 10.26 12.10 24.00
CA PHE A 56 8.91 12.70 23.93
C PHE A 56 7.81 11.64 23.81
N SER A 57 8.05 10.56 23.07
CA SER A 57 7.15 9.43 22.97
C SER A 57 6.87 8.80 24.34
N ASP A 58 7.90 8.69 25.19
CA ASP A 58 7.80 8.13 26.54
C ASP A 58 7.02 9.03 27.53
N LYS A 59 6.80 10.29 27.16
CA LYS A 59 5.98 11.24 27.94
C LYS A 59 4.51 11.29 27.56
N VAL A 60 4.10 10.56 26.53
CA VAL A 60 2.67 10.39 26.22
C VAL A 60 2.05 9.59 27.36
N PRO A 61 0.94 10.06 27.98
CA PRO A 61 0.36 9.43 29.17
C PRO A 61 0.06 7.95 28.98
N ASP A 62 0.35 7.12 30.00
CA ASP A 62 0.13 5.65 29.97
C ASP A 62 -1.36 5.26 29.88
N ASP A 63 -2.28 6.11 30.32
CA ASP A 63 -3.72 5.93 30.18
C ASP A 63 -4.23 5.98 28.73
N THR A 64 -3.36 6.46 27.80
CA THR A 64 -3.63 6.34 26.37
C THR A 64 -3.38 4.92 25.83
N ILE A 65 -2.72 4.04 26.58
CA ILE A 65 -2.35 2.69 26.17
C ILE A 65 -3.51 1.83 25.67
N PRO A 66 -4.70 1.79 26.31
CA PRO A 66 -5.85 1.06 25.77
C PRO A 66 -6.25 1.50 24.37
N TYR A 67 -6.01 2.78 24.03
CA TYR A 67 -6.31 3.35 22.72
C TYR A 67 -5.24 3.07 21.66
N LEU A 68 -4.10 2.50 22.05
CA LEU A 68 -3.07 2.02 21.14
C LEU A 68 -3.35 0.61 20.63
N ASN A 69 -4.19 -0.17 21.32
CA ASN A 69 -4.66 -1.47 20.85
C ASN A 69 -5.87 -1.27 19.92
N ARG A 70 -5.59 -0.91 18.68
CA ARG A 70 -6.60 -0.62 17.64
C ARG A 70 -6.67 -1.67 16.54
N TYR A 71 -5.81 -2.68 16.63
CA TYR A 71 -5.85 -3.77 15.68
C TYR A 71 -7.06 -4.66 15.99
N ASP A 72 -7.91 -4.84 14.98
CA ASP A 72 -9.17 -5.60 15.08
C ASP A 72 -9.00 -6.93 14.32
N SER A 73 -8.77 -8.01 15.08
CA SER A 73 -8.71 -9.37 14.52
C SER A 73 -10.09 -9.92 14.15
N ASP A 74 -11.18 -9.40 14.73
CA ASP A 74 -12.53 -9.94 14.51
C ASP A 74 -13.02 -9.71 13.06
N ASN A 75 -12.47 -8.68 12.37
CA ASN A 75 -12.75 -8.40 10.97
C ASN A 75 -11.61 -8.86 10.03
N PHE A 76 -10.80 -9.83 10.48
CA PHE A 76 -9.83 -10.50 9.63
C PHE A 76 -10.50 -11.63 8.83
N LEU A 77 -10.18 -11.71 7.53
CA LEU A 77 -10.68 -12.73 6.59
C LEU A 77 -9.49 -13.55 6.08
N GLU A 78 -9.41 -14.81 6.49
CA GLU A 78 -8.23 -15.69 6.27
C GLU A 78 -8.04 -16.16 4.83
N GLY A 79 -9.10 -16.13 4.02
CA GLY A 79 -9.10 -16.64 2.64
C GLY A 79 -9.83 -17.97 2.48
N SER A 80 -9.34 -18.80 1.56
CA SER A 80 -10.06 -19.97 1.05
C SER A 80 -10.18 -21.15 2.02
N GLY A 81 -9.60 -21.11 3.21
CA GLY A 81 -9.54 -22.20 4.18
C GLY A 81 -8.61 -23.34 3.77
N TYR A 82 -8.71 -23.82 2.54
CA TYR A 82 -7.80 -24.79 1.94
C TYR A 82 -7.52 -24.47 0.47
N PHE A 83 -6.38 -24.96 -0.03
CA PHE A 83 -5.97 -24.79 -1.41
C PHE A 83 -6.33 -26.00 -2.26
N LEU A 84 -6.82 -25.75 -3.46
CA LEU A 84 -7.00 -26.79 -4.48
C LEU A 84 -5.71 -26.95 -5.29
N THR A 85 -5.38 -28.20 -5.66
CA THR A 85 -4.29 -28.51 -6.59
C THR A 85 -4.77 -28.53 -8.05
N GLU A 86 -6.07 -28.75 -8.27
CA GLU A 86 -6.74 -28.82 -9.56
C GLU A 86 -8.09 -28.10 -9.48
N PRO A 87 -8.57 -27.50 -10.57
CA PRO A 87 -9.92 -26.95 -10.62
C PRO A 87 -10.98 -28.01 -10.31
N ASP A 88 -12.04 -27.63 -9.59
CA ASP A 88 -13.22 -28.48 -9.46
C ASP A 88 -13.83 -28.75 -10.84
N LYS A 89 -14.46 -29.90 -11.03
CA LYS A 89 -15.07 -30.30 -12.33
C LYS A 89 -16.17 -29.35 -12.79
N LYS A 90 -16.81 -28.63 -11.87
CA LYS A 90 -17.88 -27.65 -12.14
C LYS A 90 -17.38 -26.21 -12.05
N ALA A 91 -16.11 -26.02 -11.78
CA ALA A 91 -15.50 -24.71 -11.61
C ALA A 91 -15.72 -23.82 -12.86
N LYS A 92 -16.06 -22.57 -12.63
CA LYS A 92 -16.24 -21.54 -13.64
C LYS A 92 -15.91 -20.20 -13.02
N TRP A 93 -15.16 -19.39 -13.71
CA TRP A 93 -14.99 -18.02 -13.28
C TRP A 93 -16.33 -17.28 -13.27
N LYS A 94 -16.61 -16.62 -12.17
CA LYS A 94 -17.62 -15.58 -12.04
C LYS A 94 -16.93 -14.30 -11.60
N LEU A 95 -17.27 -13.20 -12.24
CA LEU A 95 -16.76 -11.89 -11.85
C LEU A 95 -17.82 -10.83 -12.06
N GLY A 96 -17.93 -9.91 -11.12
CA GLY A 96 -18.69 -8.68 -11.22
C GLY A 96 -17.81 -7.48 -10.95
N PHE A 97 -18.10 -6.37 -11.59
CA PHE A 97 -17.38 -5.11 -11.51
C PHE A 97 -18.31 -3.96 -11.15
N ALA A 98 -17.83 -3.03 -10.35
CA ALA A 98 -18.45 -1.74 -10.11
C ALA A 98 -17.40 -0.65 -9.87
N LYS A 99 -17.79 0.62 -10.07
CA LYS A 99 -16.96 1.80 -9.75
C LYS A 99 -17.83 2.99 -9.38
N HIS A 100 -17.37 3.78 -8.42
CA HIS A 100 -18.00 5.05 -8.01
C HIS A 100 -16.96 6.12 -7.69
N SER A 101 -17.40 7.38 -7.80
CA SER A 101 -16.61 8.52 -7.32
C SER A 101 -16.54 8.53 -5.79
N ILE A 102 -15.36 8.78 -5.25
CA ILE A 102 -15.16 9.00 -3.81
C ILE A 102 -15.11 10.48 -3.46
N ILE A 103 -15.33 11.38 -4.44
CA ILE A 103 -15.40 12.82 -4.20
C ILE A 103 -16.86 13.19 -3.93
N PRO A 104 -17.20 13.62 -2.71
CA PRO A 104 -18.56 14.07 -2.39
C PRO A 104 -18.86 15.44 -3.02
N ASP A 105 -20.13 15.74 -3.25
CA ASP A 105 -20.57 17.04 -3.79
C ASP A 105 -20.17 18.21 -2.89
N SER A 106 -20.13 17.99 -1.58
CA SER A 106 -19.70 18.98 -0.60
C SER A 106 -19.25 18.31 0.70
N VAL A 107 -18.36 18.97 1.44
CA VAL A 107 -17.97 18.61 2.80
C VAL A 107 -17.82 19.87 3.64
N ASN A 108 -18.04 19.77 4.95
CA ASN A 108 -17.68 20.83 5.88
C ASN A 108 -16.19 20.77 6.19
N GLY A 109 -15.56 21.95 6.25
CA GLY A 109 -14.14 22.09 6.56
C GLY A 109 -13.23 21.95 5.36
N ASP A 110 -11.94 21.87 5.64
CA ASP A 110 -10.90 21.88 4.62
C ASP A 110 -10.55 20.47 4.17
N LEU A 111 -10.30 20.31 2.87
CA LEU A 111 -9.67 19.15 2.27
C LEU A 111 -8.21 19.48 1.95
N TYR A 112 -7.34 18.51 2.09
CA TYR A 112 -5.91 18.63 1.77
C TYR A 112 -5.48 17.55 0.76
N VAL A 113 -4.50 17.91 -0.07
CA VAL A 113 -3.90 16.96 -1.02
C VAL A 113 -2.87 16.12 -0.29
N GLY A 114 -3.02 14.79 -0.38
CA GLY A 114 -2.10 13.80 0.21
C GLY A 114 -0.85 13.58 -0.63
N GLY A 115 0.22 13.06 -0.01
CA GLY A 115 1.41 12.55 -0.67
C GLY A 115 2.68 13.36 -0.48
N TYR A 116 2.60 14.69 -0.24
CA TYR A 116 3.77 15.52 0.00
C TYR A 116 3.58 16.41 1.22
N LEU A 117 4.50 16.32 2.18
CA LEU A 117 4.52 17.26 3.30
C LEU A 117 4.85 18.66 2.80
N ALA A 118 3.93 19.59 3.02
CA ALA A 118 4.06 21.00 2.64
C ALA A 118 3.76 21.91 3.82
N TYR A 119 4.35 23.12 3.79
CA TYR A 119 4.02 24.18 4.74
C TYR A 119 3.89 25.53 4.01
N PRO A 120 2.74 26.19 4.07
CA PRO A 120 1.47 25.67 4.63
C PRO A 120 0.98 24.40 3.90
N PRO A 121 0.10 23.59 4.54
CA PRO A 121 -0.49 22.39 3.91
C PRO A 121 -1.15 22.71 2.57
N ASN A 122 -1.10 21.76 1.64
CA ASN A 122 -1.70 21.89 0.32
C ASN A 122 -3.23 21.75 0.40
N LYS A 123 -3.93 22.81 0.77
CA LYS A 123 -5.39 22.86 0.76
C LYS A 123 -5.93 22.69 -0.66
N VAL A 124 -6.94 21.84 -0.83
CA VAL A 124 -7.61 21.60 -2.11
C VAL A 124 -8.23 22.89 -2.64
N THR A 125 -7.96 23.22 -3.89
CA THR A 125 -8.46 24.42 -4.59
C THR A 125 -9.31 24.11 -5.82
N GLY A 126 -9.33 22.84 -6.27
CA GLY A 126 -10.07 22.40 -7.44
C GLY A 126 -9.88 20.91 -7.70
N ILE A 127 -10.49 20.41 -8.76
CA ILE A 127 -10.45 19.03 -9.20
C ILE A 127 -10.06 19.00 -10.67
N ILE A 128 -8.96 18.28 -11.00
CA ILE A 128 -8.53 18.06 -12.39
C ILE A 128 -9.27 16.90 -12.99
N ASN A 129 -9.33 15.78 -12.25
CA ASN A 129 -10.09 14.59 -12.60
C ASN A 129 -10.57 13.89 -11.34
N ASP A 130 -11.52 12.97 -11.54
CA ASP A 130 -12.17 12.27 -10.45
C ASP A 130 -11.24 11.29 -9.73
N GLN A 131 -11.55 11.00 -8.47
CA GLN A 131 -10.99 9.90 -7.71
C GLN A 131 -12.07 8.83 -7.56
N LEU A 132 -11.75 7.62 -7.94
CA LEU A 132 -12.71 6.52 -7.98
C LEU A 132 -12.29 5.41 -7.01
N ILE A 133 -13.28 4.69 -6.51
CA ILE A 133 -13.11 3.31 -6.10
C ILE A 133 -13.57 2.40 -7.23
N ARG A 134 -12.81 1.35 -7.49
CA ARG A 134 -13.14 0.27 -8.43
C ARG A 134 -13.06 -1.05 -7.69
N ALA A 135 -14.06 -1.91 -7.84
CA ALA A 135 -14.12 -3.20 -7.16
C ALA A 135 -14.50 -4.33 -8.11
N VAL A 136 -13.92 -5.48 -7.88
CA VAL A 136 -14.37 -6.76 -8.45
C VAL A 136 -14.68 -7.75 -7.33
N ALA A 137 -15.79 -8.46 -7.47
CA ALA A 137 -16.07 -9.68 -6.74
C ALA A 137 -15.81 -10.85 -7.68
N ILE A 138 -15.04 -11.83 -7.24
CA ILE A 138 -14.63 -12.97 -8.06
C ILE A 138 -14.77 -14.30 -7.32
N ASP A 139 -15.21 -15.33 -8.03
CA ASP A 139 -15.42 -16.68 -7.51
C ASP A 139 -15.03 -17.69 -8.59
N ASP A 140 -14.34 -18.75 -8.24
CA ASP A 140 -14.06 -19.90 -9.10
C ASP A 140 -15.19 -20.93 -9.14
N ASN A 141 -16.27 -20.66 -8.41
CA ASN A 141 -17.45 -21.52 -8.28
C ASN A 141 -17.15 -22.92 -7.73
N SER A 142 -16.08 -23.03 -6.95
CA SER A 142 -15.71 -24.27 -6.22
C SER A 142 -16.51 -24.46 -4.92
N GLY A 143 -17.29 -23.46 -4.50
CA GLY A 143 -18.02 -23.45 -3.23
C GLY A 143 -17.20 -22.95 -2.02
N ARG A 144 -15.94 -22.52 -2.24
CA ARG A 144 -15.09 -22.00 -1.16
C ARG A 144 -15.36 -20.55 -0.78
N GLY A 145 -16.11 -19.82 -1.61
CA GLY A 145 -16.55 -18.47 -1.30
C GLY A 145 -16.02 -17.40 -2.26
N ILE A 146 -16.57 -16.19 -2.11
CA ILE A 146 -16.26 -15.02 -2.93
C ILE A 146 -15.03 -14.32 -2.40
N ASN A 147 -14.20 -13.82 -3.30
CA ASN A 147 -13.06 -12.96 -3.01
C ASN A 147 -13.31 -11.58 -3.62
N VAL A 148 -13.01 -10.52 -2.87
CA VAL A 148 -13.14 -9.14 -3.33
C VAL A 148 -11.76 -8.52 -3.47
N PHE A 149 -11.54 -7.83 -4.60
CA PHE A 149 -10.39 -6.97 -4.82
C PHE A 149 -10.88 -5.59 -5.20
N ALA A 150 -10.54 -4.59 -4.41
CA ALA A 150 -10.89 -3.20 -4.67
C ALA A 150 -9.64 -2.32 -4.67
N VAL A 151 -9.70 -1.22 -5.41
CA VAL A 151 -8.64 -0.22 -5.44
C VAL A 151 -9.26 1.17 -5.36
N ILE A 152 -8.68 2.01 -4.53
CA ILE A 152 -9.11 3.39 -4.27
C ILE A 152 -8.06 4.35 -4.83
N ASP A 153 -8.49 5.36 -5.56
CA ASP A 153 -7.62 6.43 -6.05
C ASP A 153 -7.25 7.38 -4.88
N CYS A 154 -6.30 6.97 -4.06
CA CYS A 154 -5.77 7.72 -2.92
C CYS A 154 -4.31 7.38 -2.65
N ILE A 155 -3.70 8.10 -1.70
CA ILE A 155 -2.31 7.87 -1.29
C ILE A 155 -2.12 6.55 -0.55
N GLY A 156 -3.12 6.10 0.18
CA GLY A 156 -3.13 4.89 0.99
C GLY A 156 -4.37 4.84 1.85
N ILE A 157 -4.78 3.65 2.23
CA ILE A 157 -5.88 3.40 3.16
C ILE A 157 -5.37 2.51 4.29
N SER A 158 -5.63 2.88 5.55
CA SER A 158 -5.11 2.14 6.69
C SER A 158 -5.89 0.85 6.95
N ASN A 159 -5.24 -0.15 7.57
CA ASN A 159 -5.91 -1.38 7.99
C ASN A 159 -7.14 -1.10 8.87
N THR A 160 -7.08 -0.11 9.77
CA THR A 160 -8.21 0.33 10.59
C THR A 160 -9.41 0.74 9.73
N ASP A 161 -9.17 1.52 8.67
CA ASP A 161 -10.23 1.98 7.76
C ASP A 161 -10.81 0.82 6.93
N ILE A 162 -9.95 -0.10 6.48
CA ILE A 162 -10.39 -1.30 5.74
C ILE A 162 -11.24 -2.21 6.62
N LYS A 163 -10.83 -2.42 7.88
CA LYS A 163 -11.64 -3.17 8.85
C LYS A 163 -13.00 -2.50 9.10
N HIS A 164 -13.03 -1.15 9.12
CA HIS A 164 -14.29 -0.42 9.20
C HIS A 164 -15.17 -0.66 7.97
N ILE A 165 -14.62 -0.61 6.74
CA ILE A 165 -15.39 -0.95 5.52
C ILE A 165 -15.92 -2.38 5.59
N ARG A 166 -15.10 -3.36 6.02
CA ARG A 166 -15.55 -4.75 6.22
C ARG A 166 -16.70 -4.85 7.24
N SER A 167 -16.64 -4.07 8.31
CA SER A 167 -17.72 -4.05 9.31
C SER A 167 -19.06 -3.55 8.77
N LEU A 168 -19.03 -2.60 7.80
CA LEU A 168 -20.22 -2.13 7.08
C LEU A 168 -20.81 -3.19 6.14
N LEU A 169 -20.04 -4.22 5.80
CA LEU A 169 -20.40 -5.31 4.90
C LEU A 169 -20.59 -6.65 5.65
N LYS A 170 -20.70 -6.63 6.98
CA LYS A 170 -20.77 -7.85 7.79
C LYS A 170 -21.89 -8.80 7.33
N LYS A 171 -23.06 -8.26 6.99
CA LYS A 171 -24.20 -9.04 6.49
C LYS A 171 -23.86 -9.72 5.16
N GLU A 172 -23.27 -8.99 4.23
CA GLU A 172 -22.89 -9.50 2.91
C GLU A 172 -21.76 -10.54 3.03
N ILE A 173 -20.82 -10.34 3.96
CA ILE A 173 -19.76 -11.32 4.23
C ILE A 173 -20.35 -12.66 4.65
N GLU A 174 -21.33 -12.66 5.54
CA GLU A 174 -22.01 -13.87 6.01
C GLU A 174 -22.92 -14.47 4.93
N GLU A 175 -23.76 -13.64 4.26
CA GLU A 175 -24.77 -14.09 3.28
C GLU A 175 -24.15 -14.68 2.01
N TYR A 176 -23.08 -14.05 1.50
CA TYR A 176 -22.45 -14.46 0.25
C TYR A 176 -21.18 -15.30 0.45
N ASN A 177 -20.85 -15.65 1.69
CA ASN A 177 -19.62 -16.36 2.02
C ASN A 177 -18.37 -15.66 1.45
N ILE A 178 -18.18 -14.38 1.79
CA ILE A 178 -17.00 -13.64 1.35
C ILE A 178 -15.82 -14.06 2.25
N VAL A 179 -14.83 -14.72 1.66
CA VAL A 179 -13.68 -15.29 2.39
C VAL A 179 -12.44 -14.39 2.38
N SER A 180 -12.38 -13.44 1.45
CA SER A 180 -11.37 -12.39 1.48
C SER A 180 -11.90 -11.09 0.89
N MET A 181 -11.50 -9.96 1.46
CA MET A 181 -11.81 -8.63 0.96
C MET A 181 -10.54 -7.79 1.04
N ASN A 182 -9.92 -7.59 -0.12
CA ASN A 182 -8.63 -6.95 -0.27
C ASN A 182 -8.81 -5.57 -0.91
N ILE A 183 -8.46 -4.53 -0.17
CA ILE A 183 -8.61 -3.14 -0.60
C ILE A 183 -7.21 -2.51 -0.67
N SER A 184 -6.86 -1.97 -1.83
CA SER A 184 -5.59 -1.32 -2.10
C SER A 184 -5.75 0.14 -2.51
N ALA A 185 -4.66 0.87 -2.59
CA ALA A 185 -4.60 2.23 -3.10
C ALA A 185 -3.81 2.30 -4.41
N THR A 186 -4.19 3.21 -5.30
CA THR A 186 -3.37 3.53 -6.49
C THR A 186 -2.10 4.30 -6.13
N HIS A 187 -2.00 4.78 -4.90
CA HIS A 187 -0.89 5.58 -4.37
C HIS A 187 -0.72 6.96 -5.05
N CYS A 188 -1.80 7.57 -5.52
CA CYS A 188 -1.71 8.88 -6.17
C CYS A 188 -1.38 9.99 -5.16
N HIS A 189 -0.28 10.75 -5.43
CA HIS A 189 0.22 11.84 -4.62
C HIS A 189 -0.46 13.19 -4.94
N SER A 190 -1.65 13.16 -5.47
CA SER A 190 -2.48 14.32 -5.76
C SER A 190 -3.97 14.10 -5.43
N GLY A 191 -4.28 13.04 -4.70
CA GLY A 191 -5.61 12.77 -4.17
C GLY A 191 -5.89 13.48 -2.84
N ILE A 192 -7.14 13.41 -2.38
CA ILE A 192 -7.54 13.90 -1.06
C ILE A 192 -6.88 13.03 0.03
N ASP A 193 -6.40 13.66 1.11
CA ASP A 193 -5.73 13.00 2.22
C ASP A 193 -6.63 11.97 2.92
N THR A 194 -6.25 10.71 2.85
CA THR A 194 -6.88 9.56 3.51
C THR A 194 -6.13 9.05 4.74
N GLN A 195 -4.93 9.58 5.03
CA GLN A 195 -4.09 9.10 6.15
C GLN A 195 -3.94 10.09 7.28
N GLY A 196 -4.22 11.40 7.06
CA GLY A 196 -4.18 12.44 8.08
C GLY A 196 -2.82 13.12 8.27
N MET A 197 -1.85 12.84 7.42
CA MET A 197 -0.48 13.36 7.55
C MET A 197 -0.26 14.69 6.82
N TRP A 198 -1.12 15.06 5.89
CA TRP A 198 -0.90 16.20 4.98
C TRP A 198 -1.76 17.41 5.29
N GLY A 199 -2.63 17.32 6.30
CA GLY A 199 -3.39 18.44 6.84
C GLY A 199 -2.58 19.31 7.81
N SER A 200 -3.28 20.05 8.67
CA SER A 200 -2.63 20.91 9.68
C SER A 200 -2.10 20.10 10.87
N ILE A 201 -0.96 19.41 10.69
CA ILE A 201 -0.32 18.58 11.73
C ILE A 201 -0.09 19.39 13.02
N THR A 202 0.34 20.64 12.93
CA THR A 202 0.60 21.48 14.11
C THR A 202 -0.67 21.75 14.92
N GLN A 203 -1.81 21.93 14.25
CA GLN A 203 -3.10 22.07 14.91
C GLN A 203 -3.55 20.75 15.53
N ALA A 204 -3.43 19.63 14.81
CA ALA A 204 -3.77 18.30 15.31
C ALA A 204 -2.93 17.95 16.56
N ILE A 205 -1.61 18.18 16.54
CA ILE A 205 -0.74 17.98 17.72
C ILE A 205 -1.24 18.77 18.92
N LYS A 206 -1.59 20.06 18.73
CA LYS A 206 -2.06 20.91 19.83
C LYS A 206 -3.37 20.41 20.44
N VAL A 207 -4.33 20.04 19.58
CA VAL A 207 -5.63 19.48 20.01
C VAL A 207 -5.41 18.14 20.72
N ASN A 208 -4.67 17.23 20.10
CA ASN A 208 -4.47 15.87 20.60
C ASN A 208 -3.70 15.86 21.93
N LYS A 209 -2.66 16.69 22.05
CA LYS A 209 -1.93 16.85 23.31
C LYS A 209 -2.86 17.30 24.45
N LYS A 210 -3.78 18.21 24.19
CA LYS A 210 -4.76 18.64 25.18
C LYS A 210 -5.74 17.51 25.52
N ALA A 211 -6.33 16.86 24.51
CA ALA A 211 -7.28 15.77 24.69
C ALA A 211 -6.67 14.60 25.48
N LEU A 212 -5.46 14.18 25.11
CA LEU A 212 -4.74 13.08 25.79
C LEU A 212 -4.41 13.43 27.25
N ASN A 213 -3.96 14.68 27.52
CA ASN A 213 -3.69 15.12 28.90
C ASN A 213 -4.96 15.23 29.76
N GLU A 214 -6.13 15.41 29.15
CA GLU A 214 -7.44 15.43 29.83
C GLU A 214 -8.07 14.02 29.94
N GLY A 215 -7.39 12.96 29.48
CA GLY A 215 -7.91 11.59 29.46
C GLY A 215 -9.10 11.39 28.51
N LYS A 216 -9.14 12.17 27.41
CA LYS A 216 -10.20 12.16 26.38
C LYS A 216 -9.65 11.82 24.99
N PRO A 217 -9.12 10.62 24.78
CA PRO A 217 -8.53 10.26 23.48
C PRO A 217 -9.56 10.22 22.34
N GLU A 218 -10.84 10.12 22.64
CA GLU A 218 -11.95 10.26 21.68
C GLU A 218 -12.03 11.66 21.05
N ASP A 219 -11.55 12.68 21.75
CA ASP A 219 -11.50 14.07 21.28
C ASP A 219 -10.28 14.37 20.38
N THR A 220 -9.44 13.36 20.13
CA THR A 220 -8.29 13.52 19.22
C THR A 220 -8.75 13.65 17.78
N VAL A 221 -7.99 14.44 17.01
CA VAL A 221 -8.26 14.67 15.59
C VAL A 221 -7.06 14.22 14.74
N SER A 222 -7.34 13.73 13.54
CA SER A 222 -6.32 13.55 12.50
C SER A 222 -6.37 14.72 11.50
N GLY A 223 -5.41 14.77 10.57
CA GLY A 223 -5.45 15.74 9.47
C GLY A 223 -6.54 15.46 8.43
N ARG A 224 -7.25 14.33 8.52
CA ARG A 224 -8.27 13.90 7.57
C ARG A 224 -9.59 14.67 7.80
N ASN A 225 -10.31 14.93 6.72
CA ASN A 225 -11.66 15.42 6.81
C ASN A 225 -12.61 14.25 7.16
N LYS A 226 -13.35 14.37 8.27
CA LYS A 226 -14.21 13.30 8.79
C LYS A 226 -15.36 12.96 7.83
N GLU A 227 -16.02 13.99 7.27
CA GLU A 227 -17.16 13.77 6.36
C GLU A 227 -16.72 13.13 5.05
N PHE A 228 -15.55 13.53 4.51
CA PHE A 228 -14.96 12.87 3.35
C PHE A 228 -14.67 11.40 3.62
N MET A 229 -14.06 11.07 4.78
CA MET A 229 -13.75 9.67 5.11
C MET A 229 -15.02 8.84 5.28
N GLU A 230 -16.06 9.37 5.91
CA GLU A 230 -17.35 8.68 6.05
C GLU A 230 -17.98 8.41 4.68
N TYR A 231 -18.01 9.42 3.80
CA TYR A 231 -18.49 9.26 2.43
C TYR A 231 -17.70 8.19 1.67
N LEU A 232 -16.37 8.19 1.80
CA LEU A 232 -15.50 7.18 1.19
C LEU A 232 -15.85 5.77 1.68
N PHE A 233 -16.04 5.57 2.99
CA PHE A 233 -16.36 4.26 3.55
C PHE A 233 -17.70 3.72 3.05
N LEU A 234 -18.74 4.54 3.05
CA LEU A 234 -20.06 4.18 2.55
C LEU A 234 -20.01 3.87 1.05
N THR A 235 -19.35 4.73 0.27
CA THR A 235 -19.18 4.53 -1.18
C THR A 235 -18.39 3.24 -1.47
N ALA A 236 -17.37 2.93 -0.67
CA ALA A 236 -16.61 1.70 -0.82
C ALA A 236 -17.48 0.46 -0.56
N ALA A 237 -18.28 0.48 0.51
CA ALA A 237 -19.20 -0.60 0.82
C ALA A 237 -20.24 -0.79 -0.29
N ASP A 238 -20.84 0.29 -0.80
CA ASP A 238 -21.84 0.25 -1.88
C ASP A 238 -21.24 -0.25 -3.19
N THR A 239 -20.02 0.17 -3.53
CA THR A 239 -19.32 -0.31 -4.74
C THR A 239 -19.05 -1.81 -4.66
N ILE A 240 -18.65 -2.32 -3.50
CA ILE A 240 -18.42 -3.75 -3.30
C ILE A 240 -19.74 -4.53 -3.41
N ARG A 241 -20.84 -4.06 -2.81
CA ARG A 241 -22.19 -4.66 -2.98
C ARG A 241 -22.59 -4.75 -4.43
N GLU A 242 -22.41 -3.67 -5.17
CA GLU A 242 -22.74 -3.64 -6.59
C GLU A 242 -21.87 -4.61 -7.39
N ALA A 243 -20.56 -4.70 -7.11
CA ALA A 243 -19.68 -5.67 -7.74
C ALA A 243 -20.15 -7.12 -7.50
N ILE A 244 -20.57 -7.45 -6.27
CA ILE A 244 -21.13 -8.78 -5.95
C ILE A 244 -22.42 -9.05 -6.75
N ASN A 245 -23.33 -8.09 -6.81
CA ASN A 245 -24.60 -8.21 -7.53
C ASN A 245 -24.41 -8.33 -9.05
N ASN A 246 -23.32 -7.79 -9.59
CA ASN A 246 -22.98 -7.80 -11.01
C ASN A 246 -22.24 -9.07 -11.47
N MET A 247 -22.04 -10.07 -10.59
CA MET A 247 -21.28 -11.27 -10.93
C MET A 247 -21.93 -12.08 -12.06
N THR A 248 -21.16 -12.34 -13.10
CA THR A 248 -21.55 -13.17 -14.24
C THR A 248 -20.48 -14.21 -14.55
N VAL A 249 -20.89 -15.33 -15.18
CA VAL A 249 -19.94 -16.37 -15.63
C VAL A 249 -19.14 -15.84 -16.82
N GLY A 250 -17.85 -16.18 -16.88
CA GLY A 250 -16.97 -15.81 -17.99
C GLY A 250 -15.67 -16.61 -18.01
N LYS A 251 -14.72 -16.11 -18.80
CA LYS A 251 -13.35 -16.61 -18.85
C LYS A 251 -12.37 -15.57 -18.32
N LEU A 252 -11.32 -16.03 -17.69
CA LEU A 252 -10.23 -15.20 -17.17
C LEU A 252 -8.94 -15.55 -17.91
N GLU A 253 -8.23 -14.54 -18.35
CA GLU A 253 -7.00 -14.65 -19.11
C GLU A 253 -5.99 -13.64 -18.57
N PHE A 254 -4.68 -13.89 -18.75
CA PHE A 254 -3.65 -12.91 -18.40
C PHE A 254 -2.56 -12.83 -19.47
N ARG A 255 -1.83 -11.74 -19.42
CA ARG A 255 -0.63 -11.52 -20.22
C ARG A 255 0.39 -10.71 -19.42
N LEU A 256 1.67 -11.00 -19.66
CA LEU A 256 2.79 -10.21 -19.17
C LEU A 256 3.31 -9.36 -20.34
N LEU A 257 3.40 -8.07 -20.13
CA LEU A 257 3.98 -7.12 -21.06
C LEU A 257 5.27 -6.56 -20.47
N ASP A 258 6.19 -6.13 -21.32
CA ASP A 258 7.42 -5.47 -20.87
C ASP A 258 7.12 -4.05 -20.39
N ALA A 259 7.58 -3.69 -19.20
CA ALA A 259 7.36 -2.38 -18.60
C ALA A 259 8.62 -1.50 -18.56
N THR A 260 9.76 -2.00 -19.03
CA THR A 260 11.08 -1.35 -18.89
C THR A 260 11.09 0.11 -19.38
N ASP A 261 10.37 0.41 -20.47
CA ASP A 261 10.29 1.76 -21.03
C ASP A 261 9.45 2.74 -20.17
N PHE A 262 8.71 2.24 -19.16
CA PHE A 262 7.75 3.05 -18.39
C PHE A 262 8.20 3.32 -16.94
N VAL A 263 9.17 2.59 -16.45
CA VAL A 263 9.55 2.60 -15.03
C VAL A 263 11.05 2.87 -14.86
N ARG A 264 11.41 3.54 -13.77
CA ARG A 264 12.80 3.82 -13.43
C ARG A 264 13.01 3.84 -11.93
N ASP A 265 13.90 3.02 -11.43
CA ASP A 265 14.33 3.08 -10.04
C ASP A 265 15.22 4.31 -9.76
N LYS A 266 15.08 4.89 -8.57
CA LYS A 266 15.85 6.06 -8.09
C LYS A 266 16.82 5.71 -6.96
N ARG A 267 16.70 4.50 -6.38
CA ARG A 267 17.51 4.02 -5.27
C ARG A 267 18.50 2.96 -5.77
N PRO A 268 19.81 3.11 -5.54
CA PRO A 268 20.76 2.03 -5.78
C PRO A 268 20.58 0.86 -4.79
N PRO A 269 20.85 -0.38 -5.22
CA PRO A 269 21.09 -0.83 -6.59
C PRO A 269 19.80 -0.74 -7.41
N TYR A 270 19.89 -0.24 -8.66
CA TYR A 270 18.72 0.08 -9.47
C TYR A 270 18.01 -1.19 -9.97
N VAL A 271 16.94 -1.58 -9.31
CA VAL A 271 16.11 -2.76 -9.64
C VAL A 271 14.66 -2.32 -9.89
N VAL A 272 14.03 -2.89 -10.90
CA VAL A 272 12.61 -2.69 -11.19
C VAL A 272 11.92 -4.03 -11.43
N ASP A 273 10.63 -4.11 -11.13
CA ASP A 273 9.79 -5.13 -11.75
C ASP A 273 9.52 -4.71 -13.20
N ASP A 274 10.19 -5.37 -14.14
CA ASP A 274 10.12 -5.08 -15.56
C ASP A 274 8.87 -5.62 -16.26
N LYS A 275 7.90 -6.13 -15.49
CA LYS A 275 6.64 -6.68 -16.03
C LYS A 275 5.44 -5.83 -15.65
N LEU A 276 4.61 -5.58 -16.66
CA LEU A 276 3.24 -5.12 -16.53
C LEU A 276 2.34 -6.33 -16.71
N THR A 277 1.64 -6.71 -15.64
CA THR A 277 0.66 -7.80 -15.70
C THR A 277 -0.69 -7.26 -16.11
N VAL A 278 -1.35 -7.90 -17.06
CA VAL A 278 -2.73 -7.59 -17.47
C VAL A 278 -3.58 -8.82 -17.28
N MET A 279 -4.71 -8.69 -16.56
CA MET A 279 -5.75 -9.71 -16.48
C MET A 279 -6.99 -9.22 -17.23
N ARG A 280 -7.64 -10.12 -17.98
CA ARG A 280 -8.89 -9.85 -18.69
C ARG A 280 -9.96 -10.86 -18.31
N PHE A 281 -11.05 -10.37 -17.74
CA PHE A 281 -12.29 -11.15 -17.63
C PHE A 281 -13.21 -10.83 -18.80
N THR A 282 -13.68 -11.86 -19.51
CA THR A 282 -14.64 -11.75 -20.60
C THR A 282 -15.92 -12.49 -20.21
N PRO A 283 -17.05 -11.78 -20.01
CA PRO A 283 -18.32 -12.42 -19.65
C PRO A 283 -18.81 -13.33 -20.77
N ALA A 284 -19.42 -14.46 -20.41
CA ALA A 284 -20.01 -15.39 -21.36
C ALA A 284 -21.30 -14.86 -22.01
N THR A 285 -21.92 -13.86 -21.39
CA THR A 285 -23.10 -13.16 -21.86
C THR A 285 -22.77 -11.76 -22.34
N LYS A 286 -23.73 -11.00 -22.83
CA LYS A 286 -23.51 -9.59 -23.19
C LYS A 286 -23.03 -8.80 -21.96
N GLY A 287 -21.95 -8.05 -22.11
CA GLY A 287 -21.35 -7.22 -21.07
C GLY A 287 -19.99 -6.72 -21.51
N LYS A 288 -19.48 -5.70 -20.82
CA LYS A 288 -18.10 -5.23 -21.03
C LYS A 288 -17.13 -6.19 -20.37
N SER A 289 -16.03 -6.51 -21.06
CA SER A 289 -14.89 -7.17 -20.43
C SER A 289 -14.22 -6.25 -19.41
N THR A 290 -13.66 -6.82 -18.36
CA THR A 290 -12.95 -6.08 -17.31
C THR A 290 -11.46 -6.34 -17.45
N LEU A 291 -10.66 -5.27 -17.43
CA LEU A 291 -9.19 -5.29 -17.43
C LEU A 291 -8.67 -4.85 -16.05
N ALA A 292 -7.79 -5.65 -15.47
CA ALA A 292 -6.98 -5.26 -14.33
C ALA A 292 -5.52 -5.15 -14.78
N VAL A 293 -4.89 -4.00 -14.51
CA VAL A 293 -3.51 -3.69 -14.89
C VAL A 293 -2.69 -3.52 -13.61
N PHE A 294 -1.54 -4.19 -13.55
CA PHE A 294 -0.61 -4.15 -12.43
C PHE A 294 0.73 -3.63 -12.92
N LEU A 295 1.18 -2.50 -12.37
CA LEU A 295 2.43 -1.84 -12.76
C LEU A 295 3.07 -1.18 -11.54
N ALA A 296 4.37 -1.38 -11.37
CA ALA A 296 5.16 -0.75 -10.31
C ALA A 296 5.69 0.62 -10.77
N ALA A 297 4.91 1.69 -10.58
CA ALA A 297 5.33 3.04 -10.96
C ALA A 297 4.63 4.11 -10.11
N HIS A 298 5.39 4.83 -9.29
CA HIS A 298 4.90 5.83 -8.35
C HIS A 298 4.11 6.98 -8.99
N PRO A 299 2.83 7.19 -8.69
CA PRO A 299 2.02 8.27 -9.27
C PRO A 299 2.29 9.61 -8.58
N THR A 300 3.52 10.11 -8.76
CA THR A 300 4.03 11.36 -8.18
C THR A 300 4.19 12.46 -9.22
N CYS A 301 3.45 12.35 -10.33
CA CYS A 301 3.72 13.15 -11.52
C CYS A 301 3.41 14.64 -11.36
N TYR A 302 2.41 15.01 -10.55
CA TYR A 302 2.07 16.43 -10.30
C TYR A 302 3.06 17.12 -9.36
N GLY A 303 3.69 16.39 -8.42
CA GLY A 303 4.73 16.91 -7.52
C GLY A 303 4.18 17.67 -6.31
N ASP A 304 5.11 18.22 -5.52
CA ASP A 304 4.93 18.71 -4.15
C ASP A 304 4.10 20.00 -3.97
N LYS A 305 3.77 20.69 -5.05
CA LYS A 305 2.98 21.95 -5.01
C LYS A 305 1.55 21.79 -5.51
N GLN A 306 1.13 20.54 -5.73
CA GLN A 306 -0.20 20.26 -6.25
C GLN A 306 -1.27 20.60 -5.21
N ARG A 307 -2.33 21.31 -5.64
CA ARG A 307 -3.50 21.69 -4.85
C ARG A 307 -4.82 21.32 -5.50
N GLU A 308 -4.80 20.87 -6.73
CA GLU A 308 -5.98 20.37 -7.43
C GLU A 308 -5.96 18.85 -7.40
N VAL A 309 -7.09 18.26 -7.06
CA VAL A 309 -7.26 16.82 -6.89
C VAL A 309 -7.12 16.09 -8.23
N SER A 310 -6.37 15.02 -8.24
CA SER A 310 -6.21 14.14 -9.40
C SER A 310 -5.80 12.73 -8.95
N ALA A 311 -6.29 11.69 -9.62
CA ALA A 311 -5.78 10.33 -9.47
C ALA A 311 -4.50 10.06 -10.29
N ASP A 312 -3.81 11.14 -10.76
CA ASP A 312 -2.55 11.09 -11.50
C ASP A 312 -2.64 10.25 -12.79
N TYR A 313 -1.53 9.66 -13.29
CA TYR A 313 -1.52 8.88 -14.53
C TYR A 313 -2.45 7.64 -14.50
N PRO A 314 -2.70 6.96 -13.36
CA PRO A 314 -3.65 5.85 -13.32
C PRO A 314 -5.05 6.20 -13.81
N TYR A 315 -5.52 7.43 -13.56
CA TYR A 315 -6.78 7.91 -14.13
C TYR A 315 -6.78 7.84 -15.65
N TYR A 316 -5.76 8.40 -16.30
CA TYR A 316 -5.69 8.46 -17.77
C TYR A 316 -5.43 7.10 -18.41
N LEU A 317 -4.72 6.20 -17.71
CA LEU A 317 -4.57 4.81 -18.11
C LEU A 317 -5.94 4.11 -18.13
N CYS A 318 -6.67 4.18 -17.03
CA CYS A 318 -8.00 3.59 -16.92
C CYS A 318 -9.00 4.20 -17.92
N ASP A 319 -8.99 5.54 -18.09
CA ASP A 319 -9.83 6.24 -19.05
C ASP A 319 -9.56 5.78 -20.51
N GLU A 320 -8.30 5.55 -20.87
CA GLU A 320 -7.94 5.02 -22.20
C GLU A 320 -8.48 3.58 -22.40
N LEU A 321 -8.41 2.73 -21.36
CA LEU A 321 -8.98 1.37 -21.41
C LEU A 321 -10.51 1.41 -21.53
N GLU A 322 -11.15 2.33 -20.82
CA GLU A 322 -12.60 2.52 -20.85
C GLU A 322 -13.09 3.07 -22.20
N ASN A 323 -12.33 3.98 -22.81
CA ASN A 323 -12.54 4.44 -24.18
C ASN A 323 -12.35 3.30 -25.20
N GLY A 324 -11.52 2.31 -24.90
CA GLY A 324 -11.37 1.06 -25.64
C GLY A 324 -12.53 0.08 -25.46
N GLY A 325 -13.55 0.41 -24.65
CA GLY A 325 -14.77 -0.39 -24.45
C GLY A 325 -14.71 -1.37 -23.28
N TYR A 326 -13.72 -1.26 -22.39
CA TYR A 326 -13.54 -2.14 -21.23
C TYR A 326 -14.02 -1.48 -19.93
N ASN A 327 -14.28 -2.27 -18.89
CA ASN A 327 -14.13 -1.82 -17.51
C ASN A 327 -12.65 -1.90 -17.15
N SER A 328 -12.18 -1.03 -16.25
CA SER A 328 -10.75 -0.94 -15.97
C SER A 328 -10.43 -0.84 -14.48
N MET A 329 -9.31 -1.42 -14.06
CA MET A 329 -8.70 -1.28 -12.74
C MET A 329 -7.19 -1.13 -12.89
N PHE A 330 -6.60 -0.34 -12.01
CA PHE A 330 -5.15 -0.21 -11.91
C PHE A 330 -4.70 -0.54 -10.47
N PHE A 331 -3.70 -1.41 -10.33
CA PHE A 331 -3.10 -1.77 -9.07
C PHE A 331 -1.61 -1.43 -9.07
N GLN A 332 -1.15 -0.87 -7.97
CA GLN A 332 0.27 -0.65 -7.75
C GLN A 332 1.01 -1.97 -7.52
N GLY A 333 2.25 -2.04 -8.05
CA GLY A 333 3.17 -3.16 -7.84
C GLY A 333 4.16 -2.91 -6.69
N ALA A 334 5.40 -3.41 -6.86
CA ALA A 334 6.53 -3.16 -5.96
C ALA A 334 7.19 -1.84 -6.37
N GLU A 335 6.65 -0.71 -5.88
CA GLU A 335 6.99 0.62 -6.40
C GLU A 335 7.88 1.47 -5.49
N ALA A 336 8.32 0.98 -4.35
CA ALA A 336 9.22 1.74 -3.49
C ALA A 336 10.43 2.25 -4.30
N ALA A 337 10.67 3.57 -4.26
CA ALA A 337 11.68 4.26 -5.07
C ALA A 337 11.51 4.19 -6.61
N VAL A 338 10.56 3.45 -7.14
CA VAL A 338 10.33 3.35 -8.60
C VAL A 338 9.47 4.51 -9.09
N ALA A 339 10.01 5.32 -9.97
CA ALA A 339 9.34 6.45 -10.59
C ALA A 339 8.79 6.09 -11.99
N THR A 340 7.82 6.88 -12.44
CA THR A 340 7.39 6.92 -13.84
C THR A 340 8.52 7.41 -14.74
N GLU A 341 8.79 6.72 -15.85
CA GLU A 341 9.73 7.18 -16.88
C GLU A 341 8.96 7.93 -17.99
N ARG A 342 8.62 9.19 -17.68
CA ARG A 342 7.87 10.06 -18.60
C ARG A 342 8.71 10.59 -19.77
N GLY A 343 10.03 10.47 -19.69
CA GLY A 343 10.97 10.76 -20.77
C GLY A 343 11.18 9.58 -21.73
N SER A 344 10.38 8.50 -21.59
CA SER A 344 10.46 7.36 -22.50
C SER A 344 10.16 7.78 -23.94
N LYS A 345 10.76 7.09 -24.90
CA LYS A 345 10.57 7.31 -26.34
C LYS A 345 9.10 7.24 -26.80
N ASN A 346 8.23 6.66 -25.97
CA ASN A 346 6.80 6.47 -26.25
C ASN A 346 5.94 7.66 -25.81
N VAL A 347 6.48 8.60 -25.01
CA VAL A 347 5.75 9.79 -24.54
C VAL A 347 6.23 11.01 -25.33
N PRO A 348 5.33 11.80 -25.96
CA PRO A 348 5.72 12.97 -26.73
C PRO A 348 6.51 14.00 -25.91
N GLU A 349 7.57 14.53 -26.49
CA GLU A 349 8.40 15.57 -25.86
C GLU A 349 7.72 16.96 -25.91
N GLY A 350 8.22 17.88 -25.05
CA GLY A 350 7.81 19.30 -25.07
C GLY A 350 6.42 19.59 -24.51
N LEU A 351 5.75 18.61 -23.92
CA LEU A 351 4.44 18.79 -23.31
C LEU A 351 4.53 19.56 -21.98
N SER A 352 3.49 20.33 -21.66
CA SER A 352 3.31 20.83 -20.30
C SER A 352 3.19 19.65 -19.30
N ARG A 353 3.46 19.91 -18.00
CA ARG A 353 3.39 18.85 -16.97
C ARG A 353 2.09 18.05 -17.04
N HIS A 354 0.95 18.74 -17.04
CA HIS A 354 -0.38 18.11 -17.07
C HIS A 354 -0.56 17.25 -18.33
N LYS A 355 -0.23 17.78 -19.52
CA LYS A 355 -0.33 17.04 -20.78
C LYS A 355 0.64 15.86 -20.85
N GLY A 356 1.83 15.99 -20.25
CA GLY A 356 2.79 14.89 -20.14
C GLY A 356 2.29 13.75 -19.23
N ILE A 357 1.56 14.07 -18.15
CA ILE A 357 0.95 13.07 -17.28
C ILE A 357 -0.20 12.34 -18.01
N GLU A 358 -1.08 13.10 -18.66
CA GLU A 358 -2.15 12.55 -19.48
C GLU A 358 -1.58 11.65 -20.58
N ALA A 359 -0.59 12.12 -21.32
CA ALA A 359 0.05 11.36 -22.40
C ALA A 359 0.69 10.07 -21.88
N TYR A 360 1.39 10.11 -20.74
CA TYR A 360 2.00 8.93 -20.13
C TYR A 360 0.95 7.86 -19.78
N GLY A 361 -0.12 8.23 -19.08
CA GLY A 361 -1.21 7.29 -18.75
C GLY A 361 -1.87 6.70 -20.00
N ARG A 362 -2.19 7.54 -21.00
CA ARG A 362 -2.81 7.09 -22.25
C ARG A 362 -1.90 6.19 -23.10
N VAL A 363 -0.61 6.48 -23.14
CA VAL A 363 0.37 5.62 -23.84
C VAL A 363 0.41 4.23 -23.23
N ILE A 364 0.42 4.11 -21.90
CA ILE A 364 0.37 2.80 -21.23
C ILE A 364 -0.98 2.12 -21.53
N GLY A 365 -2.11 2.85 -21.45
CA GLY A 365 -3.43 2.30 -21.78
C GLY A 365 -3.49 1.74 -23.21
N LYS A 366 -2.96 2.47 -24.20
CA LYS A 366 -2.85 1.99 -25.60
C LYS A 366 -1.95 0.77 -25.70
N TYR A 367 -0.79 0.78 -25.03
CA TYR A 367 0.14 -0.35 -24.99
C TYR A 367 -0.53 -1.62 -24.45
N VAL A 368 -1.36 -1.49 -23.40
CA VAL A 368 -2.18 -2.58 -22.86
C VAL A 368 -3.22 -3.04 -23.89
N LEU A 369 -3.98 -2.10 -24.51
CA LEU A 369 -4.98 -2.42 -25.53
C LEU A 369 -4.38 -3.14 -26.75
N ASP A 370 -3.18 -2.74 -27.16
CA ASP A 370 -2.44 -3.41 -28.25
C ASP A 370 -1.92 -4.79 -27.79
N GLY A 371 -1.43 -4.88 -26.57
CA GLY A 371 -0.94 -6.12 -25.99
C GLY A 371 -2.00 -7.22 -25.91
N ILE A 372 -3.23 -6.88 -25.54
CA ILE A 372 -4.33 -7.86 -25.40
C ILE A 372 -4.97 -8.31 -26.74
N LYS A 373 -4.57 -7.73 -27.86
CA LYS A 373 -4.97 -8.21 -29.21
C LYS A 373 -4.26 -9.52 -29.59
N SER A 374 -3.10 -9.79 -28.99
CA SER A 374 -2.39 -11.05 -29.16
C SER A 374 -2.90 -12.09 -28.18
N ASP A 375 -2.48 -13.35 -28.37
CA ASP A 375 -2.90 -14.45 -27.51
C ASP A 375 -2.60 -14.19 -26.03
N MET A 376 -3.62 -14.34 -25.21
CA MET A 376 -3.52 -14.31 -23.75
C MET A 376 -3.57 -15.72 -23.18
N THR A 377 -2.89 -15.94 -22.07
CA THR A 377 -2.90 -17.23 -21.37
C THR A 377 -4.21 -17.39 -20.60
N LEU A 378 -4.95 -18.45 -20.90
CA LEU A 378 -6.17 -18.79 -20.15
C LEU A 378 -5.81 -19.18 -18.71
N ILE A 379 -6.56 -18.67 -17.75
CA ILE A 379 -6.47 -19.04 -16.35
C ILE A 379 -7.57 -20.04 -16.03
N GLU A 380 -7.17 -21.23 -15.58
CA GLU A 380 -8.12 -22.24 -15.11
C GLU A 380 -8.90 -21.74 -13.89
N PRO A 381 -10.20 -22.03 -13.75
CA PRO A 381 -11.02 -21.52 -12.65
C PRO A 381 -10.66 -22.20 -11.32
N MET A 382 -9.64 -21.69 -10.69
CA MET A 382 -9.12 -22.09 -9.37
C MET A 382 -8.54 -20.84 -8.70
N LEU A 383 -9.13 -20.44 -7.59
CA LEU A 383 -8.71 -19.25 -6.82
C LEU A 383 -8.39 -19.66 -5.39
N ASN A 384 -7.12 -19.73 -5.09
CA ASN A 384 -6.59 -20.04 -3.76
C ASN A 384 -6.14 -18.74 -3.09
N VAL A 385 -6.61 -18.47 -1.88
CA VAL A 385 -6.27 -17.25 -1.13
C VAL A 385 -5.90 -17.62 0.30
N SER A 386 -4.76 -17.14 0.77
CA SER A 386 -4.31 -17.25 2.16
C SER A 386 -3.82 -15.91 2.65
N LEU A 387 -4.43 -15.38 3.71
CA LEU A 387 -3.98 -14.19 4.40
C LEU A 387 -3.49 -14.55 5.79
N VAL A 388 -2.57 -13.75 6.29
CA VAL A 388 -2.04 -13.83 7.65
C VAL A 388 -1.96 -12.44 8.27
N GLU A 389 -2.22 -12.38 9.56
CA GLU A 389 -1.94 -11.18 10.33
C GLU A 389 -0.43 -11.02 10.51
N ALA A 390 0.03 -9.78 10.43
CA ALA A 390 1.43 -9.42 10.61
C ALA A 390 1.55 -8.25 11.58
N PHE A 391 2.55 -8.33 12.45
CA PHE A 391 2.82 -7.31 13.44
C PHE A 391 4.24 -6.78 13.24
N VAL A 392 4.34 -5.53 12.80
CA VAL A 392 5.60 -4.87 12.46
C VAL A 392 6.03 -3.98 13.62
N PRO A 393 7.20 -4.21 14.23
CA PRO A 393 7.66 -3.37 15.32
C PRO A 393 7.89 -1.93 14.86
N SER A 394 7.46 -0.96 15.68
CA SER A 394 7.67 0.46 15.43
C SER A 394 9.08 0.88 15.87
N ASP A 395 10.08 0.58 15.04
CA ASP A 395 11.47 0.98 15.32
C ASP A 395 11.72 2.47 15.03
N ASN A 396 10.87 3.10 14.21
CA ASN A 396 10.93 4.52 13.91
C ASN A 396 10.16 5.32 14.97
N LYS A 397 10.88 5.96 15.88
CA LYS A 397 10.31 6.73 16.99
C LYS A 397 9.47 7.93 16.54
N ILE A 398 9.66 8.42 15.30
CA ILE A 398 8.84 9.49 14.72
C ILE A 398 7.43 8.95 14.43
N LEU A 399 7.33 7.78 13.80
CA LEU A 399 6.04 7.14 13.53
C LEU A 399 5.38 6.61 14.81
N GLU A 400 6.17 6.10 15.76
CA GLU A 400 5.68 5.71 17.08
C GLU A 400 5.01 6.90 17.80
N LEU A 401 5.69 8.04 17.84
CA LEU A 401 5.12 9.26 18.43
C LEU A 401 3.88 9.74 17.67
N ALA A 402 3.90 9.69 16.34
CA ALA A 402 2.74 10.05 15.52
C ALA A 402 1.54 9.14 15.82
N ALA A 403 1.75 7.84 15.98
CA ALA A 403 0.71 6.87 16.35
C ALA A 403 0.17 7.12 17.77
N LYS A 404 1.06 7.29 18.75
CA LYS A 404 0.69 7.63 20.14
C LYS A 404 -0.10 8.94 20.22
N MET A 405 0.30 9.93 19.43
CA MET A 405 -0.39 11.23 19.31
C MET A 405 -1.63 11.17 18.42
N ARG A 406 -2.02 10.02 17.88
CA ARG A 406 -3.18 9.84 17.01
C ARG A 406 -3.15 10.69 15.73
N LEU A 407 -1.97 10.99 15.22
CA LEU A 407 -1.79 11.74 13.97
C LEU A 407 -1.91 10.85 12.74
N VAL A 408 -1.59 9.56 12.88
CA VAL A 408 -1.75 8.52 11.86
C VAL A 408 -2.83 7.53 12.27
N ASN A 409 -3.50 6.91 11.29
CA ASN A 409 -4.62 6.01 11.53
C ASN A 409 -4.26 4.53 11.36
N ASN A 410 -2.99 4.18 11.26
CA ASN A 410 -2.57 2.78 11.20
C ASN A 410 -3.01 2.03 12.48
N ALA A 411 -3.38 0.78 12.33
CA ALA A 411 -3.72 -0.08 13.45
C ALA A 411 -2.47 -0.34 14.30
N THR A 412 -2.55 -0.05 15.58
CA THR A 412 -1.46 -0.28 16.51
C THR A 412 -1.86 -1.29 17.55
N THR A 413 -0.91 -2.03 18.06
CA THR A 413 -1.12 -2.95 19.18
C THR A 413 0.15 -3.05 20.02
N LYS A 414 -0.06 -3.41 21.28
CA LYS A 414 0.98 -3.98 22.12
C LYS A 414 0.99 -5.48 21.85
N VAL A 415 1.97 -6.00 21.20
CA VAL A 415 2.18 -7.44 21.17
C VAL A 415 3.05 -7.77 22.39
N THR A 416 2.45 -8.33 23.40
CA THR A 416 3.17 -9.06 24.41
C THR A 416 3.34 -10.48 23.88
N MET A 417 4.46 -10.77 23.28
CA MET A 417 4.81 -12.17 22.96
C MET A 417 4.95 -13.01 24.21
N ASP A 418 5.12 -12.38 25.39
CA ASP A 418 5.16 -12.98 26.72
C ASP A 418 4.26 -12.16 27.66
N ASP A 419 3.33 -12.81 28.31
CA ASP A 419 2.32 -12.24 29.23
C ASP A 419 2.90 -11.55 30.48
N GLU A 420 4.22 -11.51 30.65
CA GLU A 420 4.89 -11.03 31.88
C GLU A 420 5.56 -9.65 31.75
N ARG A 421 5.42 -8.91 30.65
CA ARG A 421 6.06 -7.60 30.53
C ARG A 421 5.29 -6.51 31.26
N ASP A 422 6.01 -5.89 32.19
CA ASP A 422 5.60 -4.70 32.93
C ASP A 422 4.97 -3.65 31.99
N SER A 423 3.84 -3.11 32.38
CA SER A 423 3.03 -2.15 31.61
C SER A 423 3.79 -0.88 31.19
N LYS A 424 4.99 -0.66 31.71
CA LYS A 424 5.84 0.49 31.41
C LYS A 424 6.87 0.27 30.30
N ASN A 425 7.15 -0.99 29.91
CA ASN A 425 8.15 -1.35 28.88
C ASN A 425 7.51 -2.17 27.74
N TYR A 426 6.58 -1.58 27.02
CA TYR A 426 6.00 -2.25 25.86
C TYR A 426 6.63 -1.75 24.56
N ASP A 427 6.82 -2.66 23.62
CA ASP A 427 7.08 -2.31 22.23
C ASP A 427 5.74 -2.07 21.51
N LEU A 428 5.64 -0.96 20.78
CA LEU A 428 4.50 -0.70 19.91
C LEU A 428 4.71 -1.41 18.59
N TYR A 429 3.66 -2.06 18.09
CA TYR A 429 3.63 -2.70 16.78
C TYR A 429 2.51 -2.10 15.91
N PHE A 430 2.75 -2.05 14.63
CA PHE A 430 1.70 -1.85 13.63
C PHE A 430 1.13 -3.21 13.24
N GLY A 431 -0.19 -3.40 13.46
CA GLY A 431 -0.91 -4.59 13.04
C GLY A 431 -1.41 -4.41 11.61
N THR A 432 -1.16 -5.40 10.77
CA THR A 432 -1.51 -5.37 9.35
C THR A 432 -1.78 -6.78 8.81
N GLU A 433 -2.05 -6.90 7.51
CA GLU A 433 -2.36 -8.15 6.84
C GLU A 433 -1.49 -8.33 5.60
N VAL A 434 -1.01 -9.55 5.40
CA VAL A 434 -0.23 -9.97 4.22
C VAL A 434 -0.89 -11.18 3.59
N GLY A 435 -0.97 -11.22 2.25
CA GLY A 435 -1.65 -12.30 1.56
C GLY A 435 -0.86 -12.93 0.42
N TYR A 436 -1.23 -14.18 0.13
CA TYR A 436 -0.81 -14.94 -1.03
C TYR A 436 -2.03 -15.44 -1.80
N VAL A 437 -2.03 -15.22 -3.11
CA VAL A 437 -3.15 -15.58 -3.99
C VAL A 437 -2.65 -16.35 -5.19
N GLU A 438 -3.36 -17.41 -5.55
CA GLU A 438 -3.12 -18.19 -6.79
C GLU A 438 -4.34 -18.09 -7.71
N PHE A 439 -4.12 -17.58 -8.90
CA PHE A 439 -5.06 -17.67 -10.01
C PHE A 439 -4.64 -18.79 -10.96
N GLY A 440 -5.41 -19.87 -10.99
CA GLY A 440 -5.03 -21.09 -11.71
C GLY A 440 -3.68 -21.65 -11.22
N LYS A 441 -2.93 -22.24 -12.14
CA LYS A 441 -1.63 -22.88 -11.84
C LYS A 441 -0.42 -21.98 -12.05
N THR A 442 -0.57 -20.84 -12.72
CA THR A 442 0.58 -20.08 -13.26
C THR A 442 0.72 -18.65 -12.75
N LEU A 443 -0.35 -17.99 -12.36
CA LEU A 443 -0.32 -16.60 -11.92
C LEU A 443 -0.49 -16.49 -10.40
N ARG A 444 0.39 -15.75 -9.77
CA ARG A 444 0.49 -15.57 -8.31
C ARG A 444 0.50 -14.11 -7.95
N PHE A 445 -0.09 -13.78 -6.80
CA PHE A 445 -0.04 -12.43 -6.25
C PHE A 445 0.42 -12.44 -4.79
N ALA A 446 1.23 -11.45 -4.45
CA ALA A 446 1.53 -11.06 -3.09
C ALA A 446 0.72 -9.80 -2.75
N LEU A 447 -0.08 -9.85 -1.69
CA LEU A 447 -0.82 -8.71 -1.16
C LEU A 447 0.03 -8.08 -0.06
N ILE A 448 0.56 -6.89 -0.33
CA ILE A 448 1.58 -6.25 0.50
C ILE A 448 1.06 -4.92 1.06
N PRO A 449 1.13 -4.72 2.39
CA PRO A 449 0.48 -3.59 3.06
C PRO A 449 1.28 -2.27 3.02
N GLY A 450 2.10 -2.06 2.00
CA GLY A 450 2.93 -0.85 1.87
C GLY A 450 3.69 -0.83 0.55
N GLU A 451 4.69 0.05 0.48
CA GLU A 451 5.53 0.31 -0.67
C GLU A 451 6.75 -0.64 -0.64
N LEU A 452 6.66 -1.74 -1.38
CA LEU A 452 7.70 -2.78 -1.40
C LEU A 452 8.87 -2.37 -2.31
N CYS A 453 10.10 -2.47 -1.80
CA CYS A 453 11.29 -2.39 -2.64
C CYS A 453 11.33 -3.54 -3.65
N PRO A 454 11.53 -3.26 -4.97
CA PRO A 454 11.49 -4.28 -6.02
C PRO A 454 12.45 -5.44 -5.80
N GLU A 455 13.57 -5.20 -5.16
CA GLU A 455 14.60 -6.20 -4.87
C GLU A 455 14.08 -7.33 -3.98
N LEU A 456 13.18 -7.02 -3.06
CA LEU A 456 12.52 -8.03 -2.23
C LEU A 456 11.67 -9.00 -3.06
N LEU A 457 11.09 -8.49 -4.15
CA LEU A 457 10.30 -9.29 -5.09
C LEU A 457 11.18 -10.08 -6.05
N VAL A 458 12.06 -9.36 -6.78
CA VAL A 458 12.82 -9.88 -7.91
C VAL A 458 14.09 -10.59 -7.45
N GLY A 459 14.75 -10.05 -6.42
CA GLY A 459 16.02 -10.54 -5.88
C GLY A 459 17.23 -10.03 -6.67
N GLY A 460 18.40 -10.52 -6.29
CA GLY A 460 19.62 -10.44 -7.08
C GLY A 460 20.63 -9.42 -6.60
N GLU A 461 20.23 -8.24 -6.14
CA GLU A 461 21.13 -7.10 -6.02
C GLU A 461 21.46 -6.68 -4.56
N TYR A 462 20.75 -7.20 -3.55
CA TYR A 462 21.02 -6.86 -2.15
C TYR A 462 21.96 -7.83 -1.46
N ASN A 463 23.18 -7.92 -1.98
CA ASN A 463 24.27 -8.59 -1.31
C ASN A 463 25.02 -7.62 -0.38
N LYS A 464 25.98 -8.15 0.36
CA LYS A 464 26.79 -7.38 1.32
C LYS A 464 27.56 -6.18 0.71
N ASP A 465 27.87 -6.23 -0.58
CA ASP A 465 28.67 -5.20 -1.26
C ASP A 465 27.80 -3.99 -1.66
N ASP A 466 26.50 -4.19 -1.84
CA ASP A 466 25.54 -3.15 -2.23
C ASP A 466 24.73 -2.60 -1.05
N ALA A 467 24.57 -3.39 0.01
CA ALA A 467 23.75 -3.04 1.16
C ALA A 467 24.42 -2.01 2.10
N TYR A 468 23.64 -1.11 2.67
CA TYR A 468 24.09 -0.08 3.61
C TYR A 468 24.91 -0.64 4.77
N TRP A 469 24.54 -1.80 5.34
CA TRP A 469 25.22 -2.42 6.48
C TRP A 469 26.31 -3.42 6.09
N GLY A 470 26.60 -3.61 4.80
CA GLY A 470 27.60 -4.59 4.34
C GLY A 470 27.27 -6.03 4.73
N LYS A 471 26.00 -6.40 4.72
CA LYS A 471 25.50 -7.74 5.05
C LYS A 471 24.57 -8.22 3.96
N ASP A 472 24.51 -9.54 3.75
CA ASP A 472 23.57 -10.14 2.83
C ASP A 472 22.13 -10.07 3.35
N TRP A 473 21.15 -9.97 2.44
CA TRP A 473 19.75 -10.18 2.74
C TRP A 473 19.51 -11.65 3.13
N LYS A 474 18.76 -11.88 4.19
CA LYS A 474 18.64 -13.21 4.83
C LYS A 474 17.60 -14.14 4.22
N TYR A 475 16.70 -13.62 3.37
CA TYR A 475 15.66 -14.43 2.74
C TYR A 475 15.91 -14.57 1.23
N PRO A 476 15.38 -15.62 0.58
CA PRO A 476 15.27 -15.63 -0.87
C PRO A 476 14.35 -14.49 -1.33
N SER A 477 14.40 -14.13 -2.60
CA SER A 477 13.39 -13.21 -3.16
C SER A 477 12.00 -13.84 -3.07
N MET A 478 10.97 -12.99 -3.06
CA MET A 478 9.59 -13.49 -2.98
C MET A 478 9.25 -14.35 -4.22
N ARG A 479 9.80 -14.04 -5.41
CA ARG A 479 9.65 -14.86 -6.62
C ARG A 479 10.27 -16.25 -6.51
N GLN A 480 11.39 -16.39 -5.79
CA GLN A 480 12.02 -17.69 -5.55
C GLN A 480 11.22 -18.58 -4.58
N LYS A 481 10.29 -18.00 -3.81
CA LYS A 481 9.47 -18.75 -2.84
C LYS A 481 8.29 -19.46 -3.49
N VAL A 482 7.87 -19.08 -4.67
CA VAL A 482 6.65 -19.58 -5.32
C VAL A 482 6.93 -20.07 -6.74
N ASP A 483 6.12 -21.01 -7.20
CA ASP A 483 6.12 -21.44 -8.60
C ASP A 483 5.21 -20.54 -9.43
N GLY A 484 5.60 -20.25 -10.68
CA GLY A 484 4.84 -19.38 -11.58
C GLY A 484 5.27 -17.92 -11.49
N HIS A 485 4.50 -17.02 -12.12
CA HIS A 485 4.79 -15.61 -12.12
C HIS A 485 4.15 -14.93 -10.91
N LEU A 486 4.96 -14.30 -10.06
CA LEU A 486 4.50 -13.53 -8.91
C LEU A 486 4.43 -12.03 -9.26
N THR A 487 3.24 -11.46 -9.12
CA THR A 487 2.94 -10.04 -9.19
C THR A 487 2.64 -9.51 -7.79
N VAL A 488 3.01 -8.27 -7.48
CA VAL A 488 2.65 -7.61 -6.21
C VAL A 488 1.41 -6.76 -6.41
N ILE A 489 0.53 -6.77 -5.41
CA ILE A 489 -0.46 -5.72 -5.16
C ILE A 489 0.03 -4.97 -3.93
N GLY A 490 0.64 -3.81 -4.16
CA GLY A 490 1.15 -2.92 -3.13
C GLY A 490 0.05 -2.11 -2.45
N LEU A 491 0.34 -1.53 -1.29
CA LEU A 491 -0.61 -0.76 -0.47
C LEU A 491 -1.95 -1.47 -0.32
N CYS A 492 -1.90 -2.79 -0.16
CA CYS A 492 -3.05 -3.67 -0.05
C CYS A 492 -3.30 -4.04 1.41
N ASN A 493 -4.52 -3.82 1.87
CA ASN A 493 -4.99 -4.04 3.24
C ASN A 493 -4.31 -3.17 4.31
N ASP A 494 -3.41 -2.29 3.93
CA ASP A 494 -2.83 -1.20 4.75
C ASP A 494 -1.93 -0.29 3.90
N ALA A 495 -1.39 0.76 4.54
CA ALA A 495 -0.37 1.66 4.02
C ALA A 495 0.65 1.98 5.14
N ILE A 496 1.51 1.00 5.47
CA ILE A 496 2.50 1.12 6.56
C ILE A 496 3.76 1.89 6.14
N GLY A 497 3.80 2.43 4.90
CA GLY A 497 4.94 3.11 4.31
C GLY A 497 5.93 2.16 3.63
N TYR A 498 7.18 2.62 3.52
CA TYR A 498 8.21 1.91 2.77
C TYR A 498 8.68 0.62 3.45
N ILE A 499 8.81 -0.43 2.65
CA ILE A 499 9.33 -1.74 3.04
C ILE A 499 10.69 -1.92 2.40
N VAL A 500 11.72 -1.41 3.10
CA VAL A 500 13.12 -1.42 2.69
C VAL A 500 13.82 -2.63 3.30
N PRO A 501 14.67 -3.38 2.54
CA PRO A 501 15.43 -4.50 3.08
C PRO A 501 16.21 -4.15 4.36
N ASP A 502 16.13 -4.99 5.41
CA ASP A 502 16.76 -4.71 6.71
C ASP A 502 18.26 -4.45 6.60
N ASN A 503 18.94 -5.14 5.69
CA ASN A 503 20.40 -4.99 5.46
C ASN A 503 20.76 -3.70 4.73
N ASP A 504 19.80 -3.06 4.05
CA ASP A 504 19.97 -1.77 3.38
C ASP A 504 19.22 -0.62 4.07
N PHE A 505 18.53 -0.88 5.17
CA PHE A 505 17.83 0.15 5.93
C PHE A 505 18.84 1.05 6.65
N GLY A 506 19.16 2.18 6.04
CA GLY A 506 20.17 3.11 6.52
C GLY A 506 19.60 4.26 7.35
N SER A 507 20.36 5.36 7.37
CA SER A 507 19.93 6.60 8.02
C SER A 507 19.08 7.44 7.06
N MET A 508 17.93 7.92 7.52
CA MET A 508 17.07 8.86 6.76
C MET A 508 17.79 10.15 6.34
N PHE A 509 18.96 10.44 6.89
CA PHE A 509 19.80 11.58 6.53
C PHE A 509 20.83 11.25 5.46
N ALA A 510 21.05 9.97 5.15
CA ALA A 510 21.96 9.56 4.11
C ALA A 510 21.42 9.97 2.72
N LYS A 511 22.32 10.02 1.75
CA LYS A 511 21.93 10.27 0.37
C LYS A 511 21.16 9.03 -0.14
N ASP A 512 20.09 9.27 -0.89
CA ASP A 512 19.26 8.22 -1.50
C ASP A 512 18.59 7.24 -0.50
N HIS A 513 18.38 7.68 0.77
CA HIS A 513 17.75 6.96 1.87
C HIS A 513 16.61 7.77 2.49
N TYR A 514 15.71 8.33 1.69
CA TYR A 514 14.57 9.10 2.23
C TYR A 514 13.42 8.20 2.67
N GLU A 515 13.35 7.01 2.12
CA GLU A 515 12.33 6.00 2.38
C GLU A 515 12.28 5.60 3.86
N GLU A 516 13.44 5.57 4.52
CA GLU A 516 13.57 5.27 5.94
C GLU A 516 12.81 6.24 6.85
N ALA A 517 12.61 7.48 6.40
CA ALA A 517 11.85 8.47 7.16
C ALA A 517 10.35 8.13 7.27
N VAL A 518 9.82 7.36 6.32
CA VAL A 518 8.40 7.02 6.20
C VAL A 518 8.21 5.49 6.25
N SER A 519 9.12 4.76 6.86
CA SER A 519 9.06 3.33 7.14
C SER A 519 8.81 3.10 8.63
N ALA A 520 8.14 2.01 8.99
CA ALA A 520 7.98 1.61 10.40
C ALA A 520 9.32 1.31 11.09
N GLY A 521 10.38 0.98 10.31
CA GLY A 521 11.73 0.81 10.81
C GLY A 521 12.50 -0.32 10.14
N GLY A 522 13.73 -0.56 10.63
CA GLY A 522 14.70 -1.47 9.99
C GLY A 522 14.32 -2.95 10.00
N ARG A 523 13.26 -3.35 10.70
CA ARG A 523 12.74 -4.72 10.71
C ARG A 523 11.47 -4.90 9.87
N THR A 524 11.03 -3.86 9.18
CA THR A 524 9.77 -3.90 8.42
C THR A 524 9.80 -4.98 7.33
N ALA A 525 10.84 -5.00 6.50
CA ALA A 525 10.91 -5.95 5.39
C ALA A 525 10.96 -7.40 5.86
N SER A 526 11.76 -7.72 6.88
CA SER A 526 11.83 -9.09 7.40
C SER A 526 10.50 -9.58 7.99
N ASN A 527 9.73 -8.70 8.64
CA ASN A 527 8.40 -9.06 9.15
C ASN A 527 7.40 -9.28 8.03
N ILE A 528 7.36 -8.40 7.01
CA ILE A 528 6.42 -8.50 5.89
C ILE A 528 6.76 -9.67 4.96
N VAL A 529 8.02 -9.83 4.56
CA VAL A 529 8.47 -10.97 3.73
C VAL A 529 8.27 -12.29 4.48
N GLY A 530 8.59 -12.32 5.79
CA GLY A 530 8.32 -13.48 6.63
C GLY A 530 6.82 -13.81 6.74
N ALA A 531 5.95 -12.80 6.82
CA ALA A 531 4.50 -12.99 6.79
C ALA A 531 4.01 -13.52 5.44
N PHE A 532 4.53 -12.98 4.33
CA PHE A 532 4.24 -13.51 3.00
C PHE A 532 4.64 -15.00 2.88
N PHE A 533 5.82 -15.38 3.38
CA PHE A 533 6.26 -16.78 3.36
C PHE A 533 5.35 -17.66 4.22
N ARG A 534 4.87 -17.17 5.38
CA ARG A 534 3.87 -17.89 6.19
C ARG A 534 2.56 -18.09 5.42
N ALA A 535 2.07 -17.06 4.70
CA ALA A 535 0.87 -17.17 3.88
C ALA A 535 1.01 -18.23 2.78
N VAL A 536 2.17 -18.26 2.09
CA VAL A 536 2.52 -19.32 1.11
C VAL A 536 2.56 -20.70 1.77
N ASP A 537 3.26 -20.81 2.90
CA ASP A 537 3.42 -22.11 3.60
C ASP A 537 2.08 -22.63 4.15
N ASN A 538 1.21 -21.75 4.67
CA ASN A 538 -0.13 -22.11 5.13
C ASN A 538 -0.98 -22.61 3.94
N GLY A 539 -0.98 -21.91 2.83
CA GLY A 539 -1.64 -22.35 1.61
C GLY A 539 -1.14 -23.71 1.15
N ASN A 540 0.19 -23.91 1.08
CA ASN A 540 0.79 -25.18 0.67
C ASN A 540 0.44 -26.34 1.61
N LYS A 541 0.40 -26.12 2.92
CA LYS A 541 0.02 -27.13 3.91
C LYS A 541 -1.46 -27.51 3.85
N SER A 542 -2.30 -26.60 3.41
CA SER A 542 -3.75 -26.80 3.30
C SER A 542 -4.20 -27.42 1.97
N ARG A 543 -3.25 -27.81 1.07
CA ARG A 543 -3.59 -28.35 -0.25
C ARG A 543 -4.32 -29.68 -0.18
N ILE A 544 -5.43 -29.75 -0.90
CA ILE A 544 -6.21 -30.97 -1.08
C ILE A 544 -6.41 -31.28 -2.57
N THR A 545 -6.56 -32.56 -2.89
CA THR A 545 -6.94 -33.01 -4.24
C THR A 545 -8.46 -33.10 -4.35
N GLY A 546 -9.02 -32.93 -5.55
CA GLY A 546 -10.47 -33.02 -5.79
C GLY A 546 -11.12 -34.34 -5.35
N SER A 547 -10.36 -35.43 -5.16
CA SER A 547 -10.84 -36.69 -4.61
C SER A 547 -11.07 -36.67 -3.09
N GLN A 548 -10.43 -35.76 -2.36
CA GLN A 548 -10.57 -35.61 -0.91
C GLN A 548 -11.84 -34.80 -0.54
N ILE A 549 -12.27 -33.88 -1.38
CA ILE A 549 -13.51 -33.10 -1.19
C ILE A 549 -14.75 -34.01 -1.08
N ILE A 550 -14.76 -35.13 -1.82
CA ILE A 550 -15.89 -36.05 -1.86
C ILE A 550 -16.01 -36.88 -0.58
N SER A 551 -14.92 -37.03 0.19
CA SER A 551 -14.89 -37.82 1.42
C SER A 551 -15.32 -37.04 2.68
N GLU A 552 -15.19 -35.71 2.68
CA GLU A 552 -15.56 -34.86 3.84
C GLU A 552 -17.02 -34.37 3.80
N ASN A 553 -17.69 -34.47 2.63
CA ASN A 553 -19.11 -34.15 2.47
C ASN A 553 -20.04 -35.39 2.51
N LYS A 554 -19.57 -36.53 2.98
CA LYS A 554 -20.35 -37.72 3.34
C LYS A 554 -20.30 -37.95 4.83
#